data_7d29e3efbdc40deba6d0f46f9545e3cc
#
_entry.id   7d29e3efbdc40deba6d0f46f9545e3cc
#
_cell.length_a   1.000
_cell.length_b   1.000
_cell.length_c   1.000
_cell.angle_alpha   90.00
_cell.angle_beta   90.00
_cell.angle_gamma   90.00
#
_symmetry.space_group_name_H-M   'P 1'
#
loop_
_entity.id
_entity.type
_entity.pdbx_description
1 polymer ?
#
loop_
_entity_poly.entity_id
_entity_poly.type
_entity_poly.pdbx_seq_one_letter_code
_entity_poly.pdbx_strand_id
1 'polypeptide(L)'
;MLTAVTGINWGDEGKGRVIDLLAEHADIVVRYQGGNNDGHTVVNKQGKFVLNLLPSGILHPDVVCVLGDGMVIDLNHLSNEIAQIRTQDVSVSPKNLKLSTRATISMPWHKIQDELEEERLSKSGAAFGSTKRGIAYAYSDKYRKKTIRLGDLLHLDEENVQARLKTMLEAKNLELAGCYHQEPMSLSALLSWCRQKAAKYAPYITDTGAFLEDALSKGKRVVLEAQLGAMRDIDYGIFPYTSSSSTISAYGPIGAGIPGASLDHVVGVLKAYSTCVGAGPFVAEKAMNGEWTEMVRKYGGEYGAATGRPRRVGPFDAVASRYGLKCQHADKIALTKLDVLSIMDQIPVITGYQYKNAVTNVFDPTENLEKYTPVVKMLPGWKTDISNCRSYDELPVNAKRYINFLEDMLRHEIQFVSVGAERNQYLLNGKWL
;
A
#
# COMPACT_ATOMS: atom_id res chain seq x y z
N MET A 1 -22.11 3.58 -3.58
CA MET A 1 -21.16 2.74 -4.35
C MET A 1 -19.87 2.60 -3.55
N LEU A 2 -19.39 1.38 -3.35
CA LEU A 2 -18.19 1.06 -2.59
C LEU A 2 -17.15 0.39 -3.51
N THR A 3 -16.03 1.07 -3.77
CA THR A 3 -14.97 0.60 -4.67
C THR A 3 -13.66 0.42 -3.89
N ALA A 4 -13.00 -0.74 -4.01
CA ALA A 4 -11.66 -0.96 -3.47
C ALA A 4 -10.60 -0.77 -4.56
N VAL A 5 -9.49 -0.11 -4.23
CA VAL A 5 -8.30 0.01 -5.09
C VAL A 5 -7.14 -0.71 -4.43
N THR A 6 -6.66 -1.77 -5.07
CA THR A 6 -5.70 -2.70 -4.49
C THR A 6 -4.49 -2.93 -5.40
N GLY A 7 -3.36 -3.28 -4.82
CA GLY A 7 -2.17 -3.70 -5.57
C GLY A 7 -2.22 -5.19 -5.89
N ILE A 8 -1.91 -5.53 -7.11
CA ILE A 8 -1.94 -6.93 -7.56
C ILE A 8 -0.66 -7.68 -7.20
N ASN A 9 0.49 -7.01 -7.21
CA ASN A 9 1.79 -7.65 -7.02
C ASN A 9 2.43 -7.33 -5.65
N TRP A 10 3.61 -6.73 -5.63
CA TRP A 10 4.41 -6.49 -4.42
C TRP A 10 4.21 -5.11 -3.79
N GLY A 11 3.35 -4.28 -4.34
CA GLY A 11 3.20 -2.87 -4.00
C GLY A 11 3.92 -1.94 -5.00
N ASP A 12 3.80 -0.64 -4.78
CA ASP A 12 4.37 0.40 -5.68
C ASP A 12 3.83 0.38 -7.13
N GLU A 13 2.64 -0.21 -7.35
CA GLU A 13 2.02 -0.28 -8.68
C GLU A 13 1.46 1.07 -9.14
N GLY A 14 1.47 2.11 -8.31
CA GLY A 14 0.93 3.42 -8.64
C GLY A 14 -0.54 3.61 -8.23
N LYS A 15 -0.99 2.89 -7.19
CA LYS A 15 -2.35 3.01 -6.63
C LYS A 15 -2.74 4.44 -6.31
N GLY A 16 -1.87 5.22 -5.67
CA GLY A 16 -2.15 6.60 -5.28
C GLY A 16 -2.63 7.46 -6.44
N ARG A 17 -2.07 7.28 -7.65
CA ARG A 17 -2.52 7.97 -8.85
C ARG A 17 -3.93 7.54 -9.28
N VAL A 18 -4.22 6.25 -9.28
CA VAL A 18 -5.56 5.73 -9.64
C VAL A 18 -6.59 6.24 -8.65
N ILE A 19 -6.24 6.26 -7.36
CA ILE A 19 -7.10 6.78 -6.29
C ILE A 19 -7.32 8.28 -6.43
N ASP A 20 -6.27 9.06 -6.74
CA ASP A 20 -6.38 10.49 -6.97
C ASP A 20 -7.34 10.83 -8.12
N LEU A 21 -7.32 10.03 -9.19
CA LEU A 21 -8.28 10.18 -10.30
C LEU A 21 -9.71 9.80 -9.90
N LEU A 22 -9.88 8.72 -9.14
CA LEU A 22 -11.20 8.31 -8.65
C LEU A 22 -11.75 9.30 -7.63
N ALA A 23 -10.88 9.95 -6.86
CA ALA A 23 -11.25 10.93 -5.86
C ALA A 23 -11.90 12.19 -6.45
N GLU A 24 -11.71 12.48 -7.75
CA GLU A 24 -12.47 13.56 -8.44
C GLU A 24 -13.99 13.35 -8.39
N HIS A 25 -14.41 12.11 -8.29
CA HIS A 25 -15.83 11.72 -8.29
C HIS A 25 -16.24 10.99 -7.01
N ALA A 26 -15.34 10.82 -6.06
CA ALA A 26 -15.61 10.19 -4.77
C ALA A 26 -16.07 11.23 -3.74
N ASP A 27 -16.94 10.82 -2.83
CA ASP A 27 -17.29 11.62 -1.65
C ASP A 27 -16.35 11.34 -0.49
N ILE A 28 -15.86 10.08 -0.39
CA ILE A 28 -15.07 9.60 0.73
C ILE A 28 -13.95 8.69 0.24
N VAL A 29 -12.73 8.85 0.79
CA VAL A 29 -11.61 7.92 0.61
C VAL A 29 -11.15 7.38 1.96
N VAL A 30 -11.07 6.06 2.07
CA VAL A 30 -10.78 5.34 3.32
C VAL A 30 -9.50 4.53 3.21
N ARG A 31 -8.52 4.78 4.07
CA ARG A 31 -7.41 3.84 4.32
C ARG A 31 -7.92 2.79 5.31
N TYR A 32 -7.87 1.52 4.95
CA TYR A 32 -8.50 0.47 5.74
C TYR A 32 -7.52 -0.49 6.43
N GLN A 33 -6.23 -0.46 6.09
CA GLN A 33 -5.21 -1.33 6.67
C GLN A 33 -3.82 -0.70 6.62
N GLY A 34 -2.85 -1.32 7.30
CA GLY A 34 -1.47 -0.87 7.34
C GLY A 34 -1.28 0.31 8.30
N GLY A 35 -0.21 1.03 8.09
CA GLY A 35 0.20 2.21 8.87
C GLY A 35 1.05 3.12 8.01
N ASN A 36 2.12 3.67 8.59
CA ASN A 36 3.06 4.58 7.91
C ASN A 36 4.26 3.85 7.23
N ASN A 37 4.11 2.57 6.92
CA ASN A 37 5.17 1.74 6.32
C ASN A 37 5.23 1.81 4.79
N ASP A 38 4.18 2.29 4.13
CA ASP A 38 4.12 2.46 2.68
C ASP A 38 3.84 3.93 2.34
N GLY A 39 4.23 4.37 1.15
CA GLY A 39 4.05 5.74 0.69
C GLY A 39 3.38 5.80 -0.67
N HIS A 40 2.26 6.49 -0.76
CA HIS A 40 1.61 6.80 -2.04
C HIS A 40 2.11 8.14 -2.56
N THR A 41 2.74 8.12 -3.74
CA THR A 41 3.15 9.35 -4.42
C THR A 41 2.05 9.80 -5.37
N VAL A 42 1.59 11.03 -5.17
CA VAL A 42 0.65 11.72 -6.05
C VAL A 42 1.33 12.97 -6.62
N VAL A 43 1.22 13.17 -7.91
CA VAL A 43 1.72 14.36 -8.61
C VAL A 43 0.53 15.09 -9.24
N ASN A 44 0.30 16.31 -8.81
CA ASN A 44 -0.76 17.18 -9.35
C ASN A 44 -0.23 18.59 -9.61
N LYS A 45 -1.12 19.53 -9.95
CA LYS A 45 -0.74 20.95 -10.25
C LYS A 45 -0.12 21.67 -9.05
N GLN A 46 -0.39 21.22 -7.81
CA GLN A 46 0.16 21.83 -6.59
C GLN A 46 1.56 21.28 -6.26
N GLY A 47 1.96 20.16 -6.86
CA GLY A 47 3.28 19.57 -6.64
C GLY A 47 3.29 18.06 -6.50
N LYS A 48 4.34 17.57 -5.85
CA LYS A 48 4.53 16.15 -5.53
C LYS A 48 4.28 15.91 -4.05
N PHE A 49 3.36 15.01 -3.76
CA PHE A 49 2.98 14.60 -2.42
C PHE A 49 3.39 13.15 -2.17
N VAL A 50 3.92 12.87 -1.00
CA VAL A 50 4.20 11.49 -0.53
C VAL A 50 3.37 11.29 0.73
N LEU A 51 2.29 10.51 0.62
CA LEU A 51 1.34 10.25 1.69
C LEU A 51 1.58 8.86 2.27
N ASN A 52 1.68 8.75 3.59
CA ASN A 52 1.87 7.48 4.28
C ASN A 52 0.59 7.04 5.02
N LEU A 53 0.06 7.87 5.90
CA LEU A 53 -1.17 7.62 6.67
C LEU A 53 -2.38 8.26 6.01
N LEU A 54 -2.24 9.49 5.52
CA LEU A 54 -3.35 10.21 4.91
C LEU A 54 -3.78 9.53 3.60
N PRO A 55 -5.09 9.36 3.38
CA PRO A 55 -5.61 8.91 2.09
C PRO A 55 -5.28 9.90 0.98
N SER A 56 -5.09 9.40 -0.25
CA SER A 56 -4.80 10.25 -1.42
C SER A 56 -5.91 11.26 -1.72
N GLY A 57 -7.14 10.98 -1.30
CA GLY A 57 -8.29 11.89 -1.39
C GLY A 57 -8.14 13.20 -0.62
N ILE A 58 -7.18 13.30 0.34
CA ILE A 58 -6.95 14.54 1.12
C ILE A 58 -6.53 15.74 0.23
N LEU A 59 -6.04 15.46 -0.97
CA LEU A 59 -5.66 16.48 -1.94
C LEU A 59 -6.86 17.11 -2.66
N HIS A 60 -8.07 16.59 -2.41
CA HIS A 60 -9.33 17.09 -2.96
C HIS A 60 -10.17 17.75 -1.86
N PRO A 61 -10.48 19.06 -1.95
CA PRO A 61 -11.10 19.82 -0.87
C PRO A 61 -12.46 19.29 -0.42
N ASP A 62 -13.22 18.70 -1.35
CA ASP A 62 -14.59 18.23 -1.12
C ASP A 62 -14.67 16.75 -0.69
N VAL A 63 -13.53 16.07 -0.60
CA VAL A 63 -13.45 14.65 -0.24
C VAL A 63 -13.20 14.51 1.26
N VAL A 64 -13.99 13.66 1.91
CA VAL A 64 -13.75 13.28 3.30
C VAL A 64 -12.82 12.07 3.34
N CYS A 65 -11.73 12.18 4.07
CA CYS A 65 -10.75 11.12 4.29
C CYS A 65 -10.98 10.41 5.61
N VAL A 66 -10.85 9.09 5.61
CA VAL A 66 -11.05 8.25 6.79
C VAL A 66 -9.84 7.36 7.01
N LEU A 67 -9.34 7.33 8.25
CA LEU A 67 -8.42 6.29 8.74
C LEU A 67 -9.26 5.25 9.49
N GLY A 68 -9.43 4.07 8.87
CA GLY A 68 -10.39 3.05 9.28
C GLY A 68 -9.91 2.15 10.43
N ASP A 69 -10.77 1.25 10.84
CA ASP A 69 -10.63 0.34 12.00
C ASP A 69 -9.40 -0.58 11.91
N GLY A 70 -9.05 -1.00 10.68
CA GLY A 70 -7.97 -1.94 10.44
C GLY A 70 -6.57 -1.35 10.54
N MET A 71 -6.43 -0.04 10.61
CA MET A 71 -5.14 0.65 10.64
C MET A 71 -4.44 0.58 12.00
N VAL A 72 -3.11 0.70 11.94
CA VAL A 72 -2.25 1.05 13.09
C VAL A 72 -1.68 2.45 12.83
N ILE A 73 -1.97 3.40 13.73
CA ILE A 73 -1.76 4.82 13.48
C ILE A 73 -0.66 5.37 14.40
N ASP A 74 0.46 5.76 13.81
CA ASP A 74 1.50 6.55 14.47
C ASP A 74 1.07 8.03 14.49
N LEU A 75 0.63 8.51 15.67
CA LEU A 75 0.15 9.87 15.86
C LEU A 75 1.24 10.94 15.78
N ASN A 76 2.52 10.56 15.96
CA ASN A 76 3.64 11.47 15.72
C ASN A 76 3.85 11.67 14.23
N HIS A 77 3.88 10.55 13.48
CA HIS A 77 4.01 10.59 12.03
C HIS A 77 2.84 11.33 11.39
N LEU A 78 1.61 11.04 11.80
CA LEU A 78 0.42 11.75 11.31
C LEU A 78 0.50 13.26 11.56
N SER A 79 1.05 13.68 12.72
CA SER A 79 1.25 15.10 13.02
C SER A 79 2.21 15.76 12.01
N ASN A 80 3.31 15.09 11.69
CA ASN A 80 4.31 15.59 10.77
C ASN A 80 3.79 15.62 9.33
N GLU A 81 3.07 14.58 8.92
CA GLU A 81 2.47 14.48 7.59
C GLU A 81 1.43 15.58 7.36
N ILE A 82 0.54 15.82 8.32
CA ILE A 82 -0.43 16.94 8.29
C ILE A 82 0.30 18.29 8.21
N ALA A 83 1.35 18.48 9.01
CA ALA A 83 2.11 19.73 8.98
C ALA A 83 2.77 19.93 7.60
N GLN A 84 3.35 18.89 7.03
CA GLN A 84 4.01 18.94 5.73
C GLN A 84 3.04 19.32 4.61
N ILE A 85 1.88 18.66 4.50
CA ILE A 85 0.94 18.96 3.40
C ILE A 85 0.29 20.34 3.54
N ARG A 86 0.13 20.85 4.77
CA ARG A 86 -0.33 22.23 5.01
C ARG A 86 0.64 23.27 4.47
N THR A 87 1.95 23.00 4.38
CA THR A 87 2.92 23.90 3.73
C THR A 87 2.73 23.99 2.21
N GLN A 88 1.93 23.09 1.65
CA GLN A 88 1.58 23.03 0.24
C GLN A 88 0.09 23.39 0.00
N ASP A 89 -0.47 24.22 0.89
CA ASP A 89 -1.85 24.73 0.83
C ASP A 89 -2.95 23.65 0.86
N VAL A 90 -2.65 22.45 1.38
CA VAL A 90 -3.66 21.42 1.61
C VAL A 90 -4.28 21.56 2.99
N SER A 91 -5.58 21.87 3.05
CA SER A 91 -6.30 22.01 4.31
C SER A 91 -6.64 20.67 4.94
N VAL A 92 -6.33 20.48 6.22
CA VAL A 92 -6.72 19.30 7.00
C VAL A 92 -7.40 19.71 8.29
N SER A 93 -8.62 19.26 8.47
CA SER A 93 -9.45 19.59 9.63
C SER A 93 -10.40 18.43 9.98
N PRO A 94 -11.10 18.46 11.12
CA PRO A 94 -12.11 17.46 11.45
C PRO A 94 -13.28 17.36 10.45
N LYS A 95 -13.42 18.34 9.55
CA LYS A 95 -14.44 18.31 8.48
C LYS A 95 -14.07 17.31 7.39
N ASN A 96 -12.80 17.26 6.98
CA ASN A 96 -12.32 16.44 5.86
C ASN A 96 -11.37 15.31 6.26
N LEU A 97 -11.06 15.12 7.57
CA LEU A 97 -10.33 13.95 8.07
C LEU A 97 -11.04 13.38 9.30
N LYS A 98 -11.29 12.07 9.29
CA LYS A 98 -11.87 11.31 10.38
C LYS A 98 -10.99 10.14 10.76
N LEU A 99 -10.84 9.91 12.06
CA LEU A 99 -10.06 8.83 12.65
C LEU A 99 -11.01 7.88 13.37
N SER A 100 -10.93 6.59 13.06
CA SER A 100 -11.79 5.60 13.71
C SER A 100 -11.48 5.46 15.20
N THR A 101 -12.51 5.45 16.02
CA THR A 101 -12.41 5.08 17.45
C THR A 101 -11.79 3.70 17.66
N ARG A 102 -11.93 2.78 16.67
CA ARG A 102 -11.44 1.41 16.75
C ARG A 102 -10.03 1.22 16.20
N ALA A 103 -9.47 2.20 15.49
CA ALA A 103 -8.11 2.11 14.98
C ALA A 103 -7.09 1.99 16.11
N THR A 104 -6.08 1.15 15.90
CA THR A 104 -5.04 0.88 16.89
C THR A 104 -4.00 1.98 16.89
N ILE A 105 -3.56 2.40 18.07
CA ILE A 105 -2.44 3.35 18.18
C ILE A 105 -1.11 2.61 18.07
N SER A 106 -0.24 3.06 17.16
CA SER A 106 1.17 2.71 17.21
C SER A 106 1.82 3.47 18.36
N MET A 107 2.05 2.75 19.46
CA MET A 107 2.62 3.31 20.68
C MET A 107 4.09 3.68 20.50
N PRO A 108 4.66 4.60 21.28
CA PRO A 108 6.05 5.06 21.13
C PRO A 108 7.08 3.94 21.10
N TRP A 109 6.86 2.87 21.85
CA TRP A 109 7.77 1.72 21.91
C TRP A 109 7.78 0.83 20.66
N HIS A 110 6.72 0.83 19.84
CA HIS A 110 6.67 -0.05 18.67
C HIS A 110 7.77 0.28 17.66
N LYS A 111 8.00 1.57 17.41
CA LYS A 111 9.08 2.03 16.53
C LYS A 111 10.45 1.70 17.11
N ILE A 112 10.63 1.97 18.41
CA ILE A 112 11.89 1.68 19.12
C ILE A 112 12.21 0.18 19.03
N GLN A 113 11.23 -0.68 19.28
CA GLN A 113 11.38 -2.12 19.23
C GLN A 113 11.75 -2.62 17.81
N ASP A 114 11.13 -2.08 16.78
CA ASP A 114 11.43 -2.41 15.38
C ASP A 114 12.86 -2.00 14.99
N GLU A 115 13.29 -0.82 15.40
CA GLU A 115 14.65 -0.33 15.17
C GLU A 115 15.71 -1.21 15.86
N LEU A 116 15.50 -1.54 17.13
CA LEU A 116 16.41 -2.36 17.93
C LEU A 116 16.50 -3.80 17.43
N GLU A 117 15.38 -4.41 17.06
CA GLU A 117 15.36 -5.77 16.53
C GLU A 117 16.04 -5.85 15.18
N GLU A 118 15.77 -4.90 14.27
CA GLU A 118 16.44 -4.86 12.97
C GLU A 118 17.96 -4.64 13.12
N GLU A 119 18.39 -3.83 14.10
CA GLU A 119 19.80 -3.68 14.43
C GLU A 119 20.39 -4.98 14.97
N ARG A 120 19.71 -5.67 15.89
CA ARG A 120 20.14 -6.96 16.44
C ARG A 120 20.31 -8.01 15.34
N LEU A 121 19.32 -8.11 14.45
CA LEU A 121 19.34 -9.05 13.32
C LEU A 121 20.42 -8.71 12.30
N SER A 122 20.70 -7.43 12.09
CA SER A 122 21.75 -7.02 11.15
C SER A 122 23.14 -7.50 11.56
N LYS A 123 23.41 -7.57 12.88
CA LYS A 123 24.68 -8.07 13.43
C LYS A 123 24.90 -9.57 13.16
N SER A 124 23.82 -10.32 12.98
CA SER A 124 23.87 -11.77 12.64
C SER A 124 23.68 -12.05 11.14
N GLY A 125 23.56 -11.01 10.30
CA GLY A 125 23.29 -11.17 8.87
C GLY A 125 21.84 -11.59 8.55
N ALA A 126 20.94 -11.56 9.54
CA ALA A 126 19.56 -11.99 9.43
C ALA A 126 18.57 -10.80 9.34
N ALA A 127 19.05 -9.61 8.99
CA ALA A 127 18.21 -8.42 8.84
C ALA A 127 17.04 -8.68 7.87
N PHE A 128 15.85 -8.33 8.31
CA PHE A 128 14.62 -8.55 7.54
C PHE A 128 14.37 -7.46 6.48
N GLY A 129 15.02 -6.30 6.63
CA GLY A 129 14.78 -5.11 5.81
C GLY A 129 13.52 -4.36 6.23
N SER A 130 13.22 -4.34 7.52
CA SER A 130 12.09 -3.60 8.09
C SER A 130 12.12 -2.13 7.70
N THR A 131 10.94 -1.53 7.56
CA THR A 131 10.78 -0.07 7.37
C THR A 131 11.11 0.72 8.64
N LYS A 132 11.34 0.06 9.78
CA LYS A 132 11.59 0.66 11.09
C LYS A 132 10.48 1.62 11.54
N ARG A 133 9.23 1.27 11.22
CA ARG A 133 8.04 2.04 11.57
C ARG A 133 7.20 1.40 12.67
N GLY A 134 7.63 0.25 13.19
CA GLY A 134 6.95 -0.45 14.29
C GLY A 134 5.67 -1.17 13.90
N ILE A 135 5.42 -1.39 12.61
CA ILE A 135 4.15 -1.91 12.12
C ILE A 135 3.89 -3.34 12.60
N ALA A 136 4.89 -4.22 12.48
CA ALA A 136 4.78 -5.60 12.94
C ALA A 136 4.47 -5.68 14.44
N TYR A 137 5.13 -4.86 15.24
CA TYR A 137 4.94 -4.79 16.68
C TYR A 137 3.58 -4.24 17.07
N ALA A 138 3.10 -3.20 16.37
CA ALA A 138 1.77 -2.63 16.60
C ALA A 138 0.66 -3.64 16.28
N TYR A 139 0.76 -4.37 15.16
CA TYR A 139 -0.18 -5.46 14.85
C TYR A 139 -0.06 -6.62 15.82
N SER A 140 1.16 -7.05 16.18
CA SER A 140 1.37 -8.09 17.20
C SER A 140 0.66 -7.72 18.52
N ASP A 141 0.88 -6.52 19.01
CA ASP A 141 0.27 -6.05 20.26
C ASP A 141 -1.25 -5.88 20.13
N LYS A 142 -1.77 -5.51 18.95
CA LYS A 142 -3.22 -5.52 18.64
C LYS A 142 -3.82 -6.91 18.87
N TYR A 143 -3.22 -7.96 18.28
CA TYR A 143 -3.73 -9.33 18.42
C TYR A 143 -3.47 -9.94 19.79
N ARG A 144 -2.39 -9.54 20.47
CA ARG A 144 -2.12 -9.87 21.88
C ARG A 144 -3.01 -9.07 22.85
N LYS A 145 -3.77 -8.07 22.38
CA LYS A 145 -4.59 -7.12 23.19
C LYS A 145 -3.73 -6.32 24.18
N LYS A 146 -2.51 -5.97 23.78
CA LYS A 146 -1.51 -5.22 24.54
C LYS A 146 -1.30 -3.80 24.01
N THR A 147 -2.37 -3.20 23.49
CA THR A 147 -2.39 -1.81 22.99
C THR A 147 -3.70 -1.12 23.31
N ILE A 148 -3.79 0.17 23.00
CA ILE A 148 -5.03 0.96 23.08
C ILE A 148 -5.49 1.38 21.69
N ARG A 149 -6.78 1.69 21.58
CA ARG A 149 -7.40 2.24 20.40
C ARG A 149 -7.52 3.75 20.50
N LEU A 150 -7.76 4.43 19.39
CA LEU A 150 -7.95 5.88 19.38
C LEU A 150 -9.10 6.34 20.27
N GLY A 151 -10.19 5.56 20.34
CA GLY A 151 -11.30 5.85 21.25
C GLY A 151 -10.90 5.92 22.72
N ASP A 152 -9.90 5.13 23.14
CA ASP A 152 -9.41 5.16 24.53
C ASP A 152 -8.78 6.52 24.89
N LEU A 153 -8.31 7.30 23.91
CA LEU A 153 -7.79 8.67 24.17
C LEU A 153 -8.88 9.63 24.66
N LEU A 154 -10.14 9.34 24.35
CA LEU A 154 -11.29 10.16 24.80
C LEU A 154 -11.67 9.85 26.26
N HIS A 155 -11.10 8.78 26.83
CA HIS A 155 -11.44 8.23 28.15
C HIS A 155 -10.21 8.07 29.06
N LEU A 156 -9.17 8.89 28.85
CA LEU A 156 -7.89 8.77 29.58
C LEU A 156 -8.00 9.00 31.10
N ASP A 157 -9.03 9.67 31.54
CA ASP A 157 -9.26 9.93 33.00
C ASP A 157 -10.02 8.77 33.69
N GLU A 158 -10.49 7.78 32.91
CA GLU A 158 -11.11 6.59 33.47
C GLU A 158 -10.05 5.65 34.07
N GLU A 159 -10.31 5.14 35.27
CA GLU A 159 -9.40 4.29 36.05
C GLU A 159 -9.02 3.00 35.26
N ASN A 160 -9.98 2.40 34.58
CA ASN A 160 -9.77 1.19 33.77
C ASN A 160 -8.82 1.42 32.59
N VAL A 161 -8.85 2.59 31.95
CA VAL A 161 -7.93 2.95 30.85
C VAL A 161 -6.52 3.16 31.39
N GLN A 162 -6.39 3.87 32.52
CA GLN A 162 -5.09 4.10 33.16
C GLN A 162 -4.46 2.80 33.69
N ALA A 163 -5.25 1.93 34.32
CA ALA A 163 -4.80 0.61 34.79
C ALA A 163 -4.30 -0.25 33.61
N ARG A 164 -5.03 -0.24 32.49
CA ARG A 164 -4.62 -0.95 31.27
C ARG A 164 -3.32 -0.41 30.69
N LEU A 165 -3.16 0.90 30.60
CA LEU A 165 -1.93 1.56 30.14
C LEU A 165 -0.73 1.20 31.04
N LYS A 166 -0.93 1.18 32.37
CA LYS A 166 0.10 0.79 33.34
C LYS A 166 0.56 -0.65 33.11
N THR A 167 -0.39 -1.60 33.04
CA THR A 167 -0.08 -3.02 32.84
C THR A 167 0.63 -3.29 31.52
N MET A 168 0.22 -2.60 30.45
CA MET A 168 0.86 -2.70 29.14
C MET A 168 2.29 -2.17 29.18
N LEU A 169 2.49 -1.01 29.81
CA LEU A 169 3.81 -0.39 29.94
C LEU A 169 4.76 -1.25 30.75
N GLU A 170 4.31 -1.82 31.88
CA GLU A 170 5.12 -2.72 32.71
C GLU A 170 5.60 -3.93 31.88
N ALA A 171 4.70 -4.59 31.16
CA ALA A 171 5.06 -5.71 30.30
C ALA A 171 6.05 -5.30 29.18
N LYS A 172 5.86 -4.13 28.57
CA LYS A 172 6.72 -3.64 27.50
C LYS A 172 8.09 -3.23 28.01
N ASN A 173 8.17 -2.61 29.20
CA ASN A 173 9.43 -2.26 29.83
C ASN A 173 10.26 -3.52 30.15
N LEU A 174 9.63 -4.61 30.63
CA LEU A 174 10.30 -5.89 30.83
C LEU A 174 10.87 -6.47 29.53
N GLU A 175 10.09 -6.40 28.45
CA GLU A 175 10.51 -6.87 27.13
C GLU A 175 11.70 -6.05 26.59
N LEU A 176 11.61 -4.72 26.64
CA LEU A 176 12.64 -3.81 26.13
C LEU A 176 13.93 -3.87 26.98
N ALA A 177 13.81 -3.93 28.28
CA ALA A 177 14.98 -4.07 29.18
C ALA A 177 15.66 -5.43 29.00
N GLY A 178 14.89 -6.53 29.01
CA GLY A 178 15.42 -7.89 28.92
C GLY A 178 16.03 -8.24 27.56
N CYS A 179 15.40 -7.83 26.45
CA CYS A 179 15.85 -8.16 25.11
C CYS A 179 16.85 -7.17 24.52
N TYR A 180 16.74 -5.89 24.89
CA TYR A 180 17.47 -4.82 24.21
C TYR A 180 18.22 -3.87 25.15
N HIS A 181 18.21 -4.14 26.47
CA HIS A 181 18.90 -3.33 27.49
C HIS A 181 18.49 -1.84 27.48
N GLN A 182 17.22 -1.58 27.18
CA GLN A 182 16.65 -0.23 27.14
C GLN A 182 16.18 0.20 28.53
N GLU A 183 16.36 1.49 28.81
CA GLU A 183 15.81 2.10 30.04
C GLU A 183 14.27 2.08 29.99
N PRO A 184 13.62 1.82 31.13
CA PRO A 184 12.17 1.76 31.18
C PRO A 184 11.53 3.14 30.99
N MET A 185 10.45 3.18 30.21
CA MET A 185 9.60 4.35 30.08
C MET A 185 8.75 4.52 31.34
N SER A 186 8.61 5.74 31.86
CA SER A 186 7.74 6.01 33.00
C SER A 186 6.28 6.13 32.61
N LEU A 187 5.38 5.74 33.51
CA LEU A 187 3.94 5.87 33.32
C LEU A 187 3.52 7.34 33.14
N SER A 188 4.15 8.25 33.90
CA SER A 188 3.88 9.68 33.77
C SER A 188 4.21 10.23 32.39
N ALA A 189 5.33 9.81 31.79
CA ALA A 189 5.70 10.18 30.43
C ALA A 189 4.70 9.64 29.40
N LEU A 190 4.28 8.37 29.55
CA LEU A 190 3.28 7.76 28.69
C LEU A 190 1.93 8.47 28.76
N LEU A 191 1.43 8.75 29.96
CA LEU A 191 0.16 9.47 30.17
C LEU A 191 0.23 10.90 29.63
N SER A 192 1.35 11.59 29.82
CA SER A 192 1.56 12.93 29.26
C SER A 192 1.50 12.89 27.73
N TRP A 193 2.16 11.91 27.09
CA TRP A 193 2.09 11.72 25.64
C TRP A 193 0.65 11.45 25.19
N CYS A 194 -0.08 10.54 25.85
CA CYS A 194 -1.48 10.23 25.52
C CYS A 194 -2.36 11.48 25.63
N ARG A 195 -2.24 12.28 26.71
CA ARG A 195 -3.02 13.52 26.88
C ARG A 195 -2.71 14.54 25.78
N GLN A 196 -1.45 14.70 25.40
CA GLN A 196 -1.07 15.58 24.28
C GLN A 196 -1.72 15.14 22.97
N LYS A 197 -1.76 13.81 22.70
CA LYS A 197 -2.39 13.27 21.50
C LYS A 197 -3.91 13.39 21.56
N ALA A 198 -4.51 13.13 22.71
CA ALA A 198 -5.95 13.34 22.92
C ALA A 198 -6.37 14.80 22.64
N ALA A 199 -5.66 15.77 23.23
CA ALA A 199 -5.94 17.19 23.01
C ALA A 199 -5.90 17.60 21.53
N LYS A 200 -4.97 17.01 20.76
CA LYS A 200 -4.81 17.29 19.33
C LYS A 200 -5.84 16.59 18.46
N TYR A 201 -6.13 15.33 18.74
CA TYR A 201 -6.87 14.46 17.82
C TYR A 201 -8.32 14.18 18.24
N ALA A 202 -8.74 14.49 19.47
CA ALA A 202 -10.13 14.29 19.90
C ALA A 202 -11.19 14.80 18.90
N PRO A 203 -11.03 15.98 18.27
CA PRO A 203 -12.01 16.45 17.30
C PRO A 203 -12.10 15.62 16.00
N TYR A 204 -11.08 14.81 15.71
CA TYR A 204 -11.03 13.94 14.52
C TYR A 204 -11.56 12.54 14.78
N ILE A 205 -11.56 12.10 16.07
CA ILE A 205 -11.91 10.74 16.47
C ILE A 205 -13.44 10.59 16.49
N THR A 206 -13.94 9.60 15.74
CA THR A 206 -15.38 9.35 15.64
C THR A 206 -15.67 7.88 15.30
N ASP A 207 -16.91 7.44 15.42
CA ASP A 207 -17.37 6.16 14.88
C ASP A 207 -17.44 6.28 13.35
N THR A 208 -16.34 5.86 12.68
CA THR A 208 -16.24 5.92 11.23
C THR A 208 -17.08 4.85 10.53
N GLY A 209 -17.39 3.74 11.23
CA GLY A 209 -18.28 2.71 10.70
C GLY A 209 -19.70 3.27 10.51
N ALA A 210 -20.28 3.84 11.55
CA ALA A 210 -21.59 4.48 11.49
C ALA A 210 -21.62 5.63 10.45
N PHE A 211 -20.53 6.42 10.36
CA PHE A 211 -20.41 7.48 9.36
C PHE A 211 -20.42 6.92 7.92
N LEU A 212 -19.72 5.84 7.66
CA LEU A 212 -19.64 5.22 6.32
C LEU A 212 -20.96 4.51 5.95
N GLU A 213 -21.62 3.83 6.89
CA GLU A 213 -22.92 3.21 6.68
C GLU A 213 -23.99 4.26 6.31
N ASP A 214 -24.04 5.38 7.03
CA ASP A 214 -24.91 6.50 6.72
C ASP A 214 -24.61 7.10 5.34
N ALA A 215 -23.33 7.28 5.00
CA ALA A 215 -22.93 7.79 3.70
C ALA A 215 -23.35 6.86 2.54
N LEU A 216 -23.12 5.55 2.68
CA LEU A 216 -23.50 4.55 1.67
C LEU A 216 -25.02 4.49 1.50
N SER A 217 -25.79 4.56 2.60
CA SER A 217 -27.26 4.59 2.54
C SER A 217 -27.81 5.79 1.79
N LYS A 218 -27.06 6.90 1.77
CA LYS A 218 -27.36 8.13 1.02
C LYS A 218 -26.82 8.12 -0.42
N GLY A 219 -26.33 6.97 -0.89
CA GLY A 219 -25.80 6.80 -2.26
C GLY A 219 -24.43 7.43 -2.51
N LYS A 220 -23.68 7.77 -1.45
CA LYS A 220 -22.34 8.34 -1.56
C LYS A 220 -21.35 7.34 -2.18
N ARG A 221 -20.35 7.89 -2.89
CA ARG A 221 -19.25 7.11 -3.48
C ARG A 221 -18.09 7.02 -2.51
N VAL A 222 -17.79 5.80 -2.08
CA VAL A 222 -16.72 5.50 -1.13
C VAL A 222 -15.62 4.70 -1.84
N VAL A 223 -14.38 5.17 -1.76
CA VAL A 223 -13.20 4.49 -2.29
C VAL A 223 -12.36 3.98 -1.12
N LEU A 224 -12.08 2.68 -1.11
CA LEU A 224 -11.18 2.03 -0.16
C LEU A 224 -9.78 1.96 -0.75
N GLU A 225 -8.83 2.62 -0.10
CA GLU A 225 -7.43 2.73 -0.50
C GLU A 225 -6.57 1.71 0.22
N ALA A 226 -6.09 0.67 -0.50
CA ALA A 226 -5.16 -0.31 0.05
C ALA A 226 -3.72 0.20 0.09
N GLN A 227 -2.93 -0.38 0.97
CA GLN A 227 -1.47 -0.34 0.95
C GLN A 227 -0.88 -1.62 0.38
N LEU A 228 0.33 -1.52 -0.21
CA LEU A 228 1.08 -2.66 -0.75
C LEU A 228 0.29 -3.41 -1.84
N GLY A 229 0.55 -4.71 -1.98
CA GLY A 229 -0.11 -5.58 -2.95
C GLY A 229 -0.25 -7.00 -2.41
N ALA A 230 -0.90 -7.87 -3.18
CA ALA A 230 -1.27 -9.23 -2.76
C ALA A 230 -0.07 -10.07 -2.29
N MET A 231 1.12 -9.90 -2.90
CA MET A 231 2.33 -10.64 -2.50
C MET A 231 2.85 -10.24 -1.12
N ARG A 232 2.36 -9.13 -0.56
CA ARG A 232 2.71 -8.62 0.78
C ARG A 232 1.60 -8.84 1.80
N ASP A 233 0.54 -9.53 1.44
CA ASP A 233 -0.53 -9.90 2.36
C ASP A 233 0.00 -10.85 3.44
N ILE A 234 -0.51 -10.73 4.68
CA ILE A 234 -0.02 -11.53 5.82
C ILE A 234 -0.33 -13.02 5.64
N ASP A 235 -1.47 -13.36 5.02
CA ASP A 235 -1.93 -14.73 4.88
C ASP A 235 -1.66 -15.31 3.48
N TYR A 236 -1.78 -14.49 2.43
CA TYR A 236 -1.71 -14.90 1.03
C TYR A 236 -0.41 -14.48 0.33
N GLY A 237 0.43 -13.71 0.98
CA GLY A 237 1.71 -13.24 0.44
C GLY A 237 2.86 -14.25 0.57
N ILE A 238 4.04 -13.81 0.17
CA ILE A 238 5.30 -14.60 0.22
C ILE A 238 5.89 -14.64 1.64
N PHE A 239 5.15 -15.23 2.59
CA PHE A 239 5.57 -15.31 3.98
C PHE A 239 6.98 -15.94 4.12
N PRO A 240 7.87 -15.40 4.99
CA PRO A 240 7.67 -14.34 5.98
C PRO A 240 7.90 -12.90 5.46
N TYR A 241 8.14 -12.71 4.19
CA TYR A 241 8.44 -11.41 3.57
C TYR A 241 7.16 -10.63 3.24
N THR A 242 6.26 -10.53 4.21
CA THR A 242 4.94 -9.90 4.10
C THR A 242 4.85 -8.65 4.96
N SER A 243 3.79 -7.85 4.79
CA SER A 243 3.33 -6.90 5.80
C SER A 243 2.61 -7.65 6.92
N SER A 244 2.37 -7.00 8.04
CA SER A 244 1.60 -7.58 9.15
C SER A 244 0.10 -7.28 9.04
N SER A 245 -0.37 -6.85 7.87
CA SER A 245 -1.78 -6.51 7.61
C SER A 245 -2.32 -7.25 6.42
N SER A 246 -3.65 -7.37 6.34
CA SER A 246 -4.32 -7.92 5.17
C SER A 246 -4.42 -6.86 4.08
N THR A 247 -3.79 -7.13 2.93
CA THR A 247 -3.71 -6.22 1.77
C THR A 247 -4.74 -6.53 0.69
N ILE A 248 -5.55 -7.58 0.89
CA ILE A 248 -6.56 -8.01 -0.08
C ILE A 248 -7.87 -7.22 0.06
N SER A 249 -8.59 -7.10 -1.06
CA SER A 249 -9.85 -6.35 -1.16
C SER A 249 -10.92 -6.82 -0.19
N ALA A 250 -11.02 -8.13 0.04
CA ALA A 250 -12.00 -8.74 0.95
C ALA A 250 -11.90 -8.22 2.40
N TYR A 251 -10.72 -7.76 2.83
CA TYR A 251 -10.55 -7.11 4.13
C TYR A 251 -11.01 -5.64 4.13
N GLY A 252 -11.21 -5.04 2.97
CA GLY A 252 -11.55 -3.64 2.81
C GLY A 252 -12.74 -3.20 3.67
N PRO A 253 -13.93 -3.80 3.53
CA PRO A 253 -15.09 -3.47 4.36
C PRO A 253 -14.84 -3.67 5.86
N ILE A 254 -14.15 -4.75 6.25
CA ILE A 254 -13.79 -5.03 7.65
C ILE A 254 -12.89 -3.93 8.21
N GLY A 255 -11.81 -3.63 7.48
CA GLY A 255 -10.85 -2.61 7.88
C GLY A 255 -11.38 -1.19 7.82
N ALA A 256 -12.39 -0.92 7.01
CA ALA A 256 -13.10 0.36 6.99
C ALA A 256 -14.10 0.52 8.15
N GLY A 257 -14.50 -0.57 8.83
CA GLY A 257 -15.47 -0.58 9.92
C GLY A 257 -16.93 -0.82 9.48
N ILE A 258 -17.12 -1.36 8.29
CA ILE A 258 -18.43 -1.69 7.68
C ILE A 258 -18.48 -3.15 7.23
N PRO A 259 -18.29 -4.12 8.13
CA PRO A 259 -18.05 -5.54 7.79
C PRO A 259 -19.22 -6.21 7.04
N GLY A 260 -20.41 -5.62 7.06
CA GLY A 260 -21.59 -6.12 6.33
C GLY A 260 -21.71 -5.58 4.91
N ALA A 261 -20.85 -4.63 4.49
CA ALA A 261 -20.92 -4.04 3.16
C ALA A 261 -20.25 -4.94 2.10
N SER A 262 -20.85 -5.00 0.92
CA SER A 262 -20.28 -5.63 -0.26
C SER A 262 -19.58 -4.61 -1.13
N LEU A 263 -18.45 -5.01 -1.75
CA LEU A 263 -17.78 -4.18 -2.75
C LEU A 263 -18.57 -4.21 -4.07
N ASP A 264 -18.85 -3.05 -4.63
CA ASP A 264 -19.44 -2.93 -5.97
C ASP A 264 -18.38 -3.18 -7.06
N HIS A 265 -17.14 -2.67 -6.80
CA HIS A 265 -16.01 -2.83 -7.70
C HIS A 265 -14.69 -3.03 -6.94
N VAL A 266 -13.78 -3.79 -7.55
CA VAL A 266 -12.39 -3.93 -7.12
C VAL A 266 -11.46 -3.57 -8.27
N VAL A 267 -10.77 -2.45 -8.14
CA VAL A 267 -9.76 -2.00 -9.08
C VAL A 267 -8.41 -2.61 -8.70
N GLY A 268 -7.94 -3.54 -9.50
CA GLY A 268 -6.60 -4.11 -9.39
C GLY A 268 -5.58 -3.26 -10.14
N VAL A 269 -4.60 -2.73 -9.45
CA VAL A 269 -3.54 -1.92 -10.08
C VAL A 269 -2.33 -2.79 -10.37
N LEU A 270 -1.89 -2.78 -11.62
CA LEU A 270 -0.71 -3.44 -12.16
C LEU A 270 0.27 -2.40 -12.70
N LYS A 271 1.54 -2.72 -12.71
CA LYS A 271 2.58 -1.96 -13.42
C LYS A 271 2.98 -2.72 -14.68
N ALA A 272 3.29 -2.02 -15.75
CA ALA A 272 3.71 -2.63 -17.03
C ALA A 272 5.02 -3.46 -16.94
N TYR A 273 5.67 -3.46 -15.80
CA TYR A 273 6.81 -4.31 -15.42
C TYR A 273 6.72 -4.61 -13.92
N SER A 274 7.55 -5.49 -13.41
CA SER A 274 7.50 -5.87 -12.00
C SER A 274 8.55 -5.12 -11.18
N THR A 275 8.17 -4.73 -9.96
CA THR A 275 9.11 -4.19 -8.97
C THR A 275 8.84 -4.77 -7.60
N CYS A 276 9.89 -4.88 -6.80
CA CYS A 276 9.81 -5.37 -5.44
C CYS A 276 10.70 -4.53 -4.54
N VAL A 277 10.20 -4.14 -3.38
CA VAL A 277 10.95 -3.49 -2.31
C VAL A 277 11.12 -4.48 -1.17
N GLY A 278 12.30 -4.47 -0.55
CA GLY A 278 12.63 -5.34 0.57
C GLY A 278 13.09 -6.74 0.17
N ALA A 279 13.29 -7.58 1.16
CA ALA A 279 13.78 -8.94 1.02
C ALA A 279 12.70 -9.91 0.48
N GLY A 280 13.12 -11.14 0.25
CA GLY A 280 12.29 -12.24 -0.20
C GLY A 280 12.43 -12.58 -1.68
N PRO A 281 11.84 -13.69 -2.10
CA PRO A 281 11.95 -14.19 -3.46
C PRO A 281 11.26 -13.25 -4.45
N PHE A 282 11.94 -12.95 -5.55
CA PHE A 282 11.43 -12.15 -6.64
C PHE A 282 11.94 -12.74 -7.97
N VAL A 283 11.20 -13.71 -8.50
CA VAL A 283 11.61 -14.49 -9.68
C VAL A 283 11.88 -13.60 -10.87
N ALA A 284 11.14 -12.49 -10.99
CA ALA A 284 11.25 -11.57 -12.13
C ALA A 284 12.64 -10.91 -12.27
N GLU A 285 13.40 -10.72 -11.19
CA GLU A 285 14.73 -10.11 -11.30
C GLU A 285 15.77 -11.00 -11.96
N LYS A 286 15.51 -12.32 -12.03
CA LYS A 286 16.38 -13.29 -12.69
C LYS A 286 16.22 -13.32 -14.20
N ALA A 287 15.21 -12.62 -14.75
CA ALA A 287 14.81 -12.72 -16.15
C ALA A 287 15.69 -11.92 -17.10
N MET A 288 16.30 -10.83 -16.63
CA MET A 288 17.02 -9.89 -17.48
C MET A 288 18.39 -9.51 -16.90
N ASN A 289 19.27 -9.07 -17.78
CA ASN A 289 20.58 -8.57 -17.39
C ASN A 289 20.49 -7.18 -16.73
N GLY A 290 21.61 -6.74 -16.15
CA GLY A 290 21.69 -5.46 -15.43
C GLY A 290 21.38 -4.23 -16.30
N GLU A 291 21.69 -4.24 -17.59
CA GLU A 291 21.46 -3.11 -18.49
C GLU A 291 19.97 -2.81 -18.68
N TRP A 292 19.16 -3.81 -18.98
CA TRP A 292 17.70 -3.66 -19.08
C TRP A 292 17.10 -3.17 -17.75
N THR A 293 17.54 -3.78 -16.65
CA THR A 293 17.07 -3.42 -15.31
C THR A 293 17.40 -1.97 -14.96
N GLU A 294 18.62 -1.50 -15.25
CA GLU A 294 19.01 -0.12 -15.00
C GLU A 294 18.24 0.87 -15.88
N MET A 295 18.00 0.54 -17.15
CA MET A 295 17.18 1.39 -18.02
C MET A 295 15.77 1.56 -17.45
N VAL A 296 15.07 0.47 -17.10
CA VAL A 296 13.73 0.54 -16.52
C VAL A 296 13.75 1.28 -15.18
N ARG A 297 14.75 1.03 -14.34
CA ARG A 297 14.89 1.73 -13.05
C ARG A 297 15.03 3.23 -13.23
N LYS A 298 15.89 3.67 -14.13
CA LYS A 298 16.15 5.09 -14.42
C LYS A 298 14.91 5.77 -14.99
N TYR A 299 14.35 5.24 -16.07
CA TYR A 299 13.19 5.84 -16.75
C TYR A 299 11.90 5.74 -15.93
N GLY A 300 11.73 4.64 -15.20
CA GLY A 300 10.60 4.45 -14.30
C GLY A 300 10.72 5.22 -12.98
N GLY A 301 11.89 5.78 -12.67
CA GLY A 301 12.14 6.43 -11.37
C GLY A 301 11.99 5.43 -10.21
N GLU A 302 12.47 4.18 -10.40
CA GLU A 302 12.25 3.09 -9.45
C GLU A 302 13.25 3.17 -8.29
N TYR A 303 13.02 4.18 -7.44
CA TYR A 303 13.75 4.42 -6.19
C TYR A 303 12.75 4.61 -5.05
N GLY A 304 13.13 4.19 -3.85
CA GLY A 304 12.29 4.34 -2.66
C GLY A 304 12.04 5.81 -2.34
N ALA A 305 10.78 6.21 -2.21
CA ALA A 305 10.41 7.62 -1.99
C ALA A 305 11.04 8.21 -0.71
N ALA A 306 11.17 7.40 0.35
CA ALA A 306 11.73 7.83 1.63
C ALA A 306 13.24 7.59 1.76
N THR A 307 13.79 6.57 1.08
CA THR A 307 15.16 6.11 1.31
C THR A 307 16.09 6.34 0.12
N GLY A 308 15.55 6.65 -1.07
CA GLY A 308 16.32 6.72 -2.31
C GLY A 308 16.91 5.38 -2.77
N ARG A 309 16.66 4.27 -2.07
CA ARG A 309 17.20 2.96 -2.43
C ARG A 309 16.64 2.48 -3.76
N PRO A 310 17.49 1.92 -4.66
CA PRO A 310 17.01 1.34 -5.91
C PRO A 310 16.05 0.16 -5.63
N ARG A 311 14.92 0.14 -6.30
CA ARG A 311 14.00 -0.99 -6.27
C ARG A 311 14.55 -2.14 -7.09
N ARG A 312 14.22 -3.37 -6.70
CA ARG A 312 14.42 -4.56 -7.52
C ARG A 312 13.41 -4.49 -8.68
N VAL A 313 13.88 -4.72 -9.90
CA VAL A 313 13.09 -4.56 -11.13
C VAL A 313 13.22 -5.81 -11.98
N GLY A 314 12.14 -6.23 -12.61
CA GLY A 314 12.09 -7.31 -13.58
C GLY A 314 10.97 -7.12 -14.61
N PRO A 315 10.89 -7.96 -15.64
CA PRO A 315 9.79 -7.96 -16.59
C PRO A 315 8.43 -8.11 -15.92
N PHE A 316 7.37 -7.79 -16.66
CA PHE A 316 6.01 -8.11 -16.21
C PHE A 316 5.90 -9.60 -15.92
N ASP A 317 5.47 -9.95 -14.72
CA ASP A 317 5.32 -11.32 -14.27
C ASP A 317 3.84 -11.75 -14.35
N ALA A 318 3.46 -12.40 -15.43
CA ALA A 318 2.09 -12.83 -15.63
C ALA A 318 1.68 -13.97 -14.67
N VAL A 319 2.64 -14.76 -14.18
CA VAL A 319 2.36 -15.85 -13.23
C VAL A 319 1.96 -15.29 -11.88
N ALA A 320 2.79 -14.38 -11.33
CA ALA A 320 2.51 -13.70 -10.08
C ALA A 320 1.25 -12.82 -10.19
N SER A 321 1.10 -12.09 -11.31
CA SER A 321 -0.05 -11.18 -11.51
C SER A 321 -1.39 -11.93 -11.55
N ARG A 322 -1.46 -13.11 -12.17
CA ARG A 322 -2.68 -13.94 -12.13
C ARG A 322 -3.03 -14.39 -10.72
N TYR A 323 -2.04 -14.77 -9.94
CA TYR A 323 -2.26 -15.11 -8.53
C TYR A 323 -2.80 -13.91 -7.76
N GLY A 324 -2.18 -12.74 -7.91
CA GLY A 324 -2.62 -11.53 -7.25
C GLY A 324 -4.03 -11.10 -7.66
N LEU A 325 -4.37 -11.19 -8.95
CA LEU A 325 -5.74 -10.92 -9.43
C LEU A 325 -6.78 -11.84 -8.79
N LYS A 326 -6.44 -13.14 -8.65
CA LYS A 326 -7.29 -14.12 -7.96
C LYS A 326 -7.48 -13.74 -6.48
N CYS A 327 -6.40 -13.39 -5.77
CA CYS A 327 -6.47 -12.99 -4.36
C CYS A 327 -7.30 -11.71 -4.17
N GLN A 328 -7.14 -10.74 -5.07
CA GLN A 328 -7.87 -9.46 -5.01
C GLN A 328 -9.30 -9.53 -5.54
N HIS A 329 -9.65 -10.58 -6.29
CA HIS A 329 -10.95 -10.67 -6.97
C HIS A 329 -11.28 -9.40 -7.78
N ALA A 330 -10.27 -8.86 -8.50
CA ALA A 330 -10.39 -7.62 -9.24
C ALA A 330 -11.28 -7.80 -10.48
N ASP A 331 -12.26 -6.90 -10.66
CA ASP A 331 -13.14 -6.82 -11.82
C ASP A 331 -12.75 -5.69 -12.78
N LYS A 332 -11.94 -4.74 -12.33
CA LYS A 332 -11.36 -3.65 -13.10
C LYS A 332 -9.85 -3.66 -12.98
N ILE A 333 -9.16 -3.45 -14.10
CA ILE A 333 -7.69 -3.44 -14.11
C ILE A 333 -7.16 -2.12 -14.62
N ALA A 334 -6.24 -1.54 -13.82
CA ALA A 334 -5.45 -0.38 -14.17
C ALA A 334 -4.00 -0.78 -14.40
N LEU A 335 -3.49 -0.62 -15.62
CA LEU A 335 -2.10 -0.79 -15.99
C LEU A 335 -1.37 0.54 -15.94
N THR A 336 -0.36 0.65 -15.09
CA THR A 336 0.42 1.88 -14.91
C THR A 336 1.80 1.80 -15.57
N LYS A 337 2.41 2.95 -15.82
CA LYS A 337 3.79 3.08 -16.30
C LYS A 337 4.10 2.37 -17.62
N LEU A 338 3.15 2.32 -18.54
CA LEU A 338 3.39 1.77 -19.88
C LEU A 338 4.41 2.62 -20.66
N ASP A 339 4.41 3.92 -20.45
CA ASP A 339 5.34 4.91 -21.01
C ASP A 339 6.83 4.58 -20.77
N VAL A 340 7.13 3.99 -19.63
CA VAL A 340 8.51 3.60 -19.27
C VAL A 340 9.12 2.60 -20.25
N LEU A 341 8.30 1.76 -20.86
CA LEU A 341 8.73 0.77 -21.84
C LEU A 341 8.90 1.33 -23.25
N SER A 342 8.56 2.59 -23.50
CA SER A 342 8.63 3.25 -24.81
C SER A 342 10.03 3.31 -25.41
N ILE A 343 11.07 3.14 -24.61
CA ILE A 343 12.47 3.19 -25.04
C ILE A 343 13.03 1.84 -25.49
N MET A 344 12.28 0.73 -25.25
CA MET A 344 12.76 -0.63 -25.45
C MET A 344 12.61 -1.09 -26.91
N ASP A 345 13.63 -1.79 -27.41
CA ASP A 345 13.54 -2.52 -28.71
C ASP A 345 12.68 -3.78 -28.55
N GLN A 346 12.88 -4.46 -27.46
CA GLN A 346 12.12 -5.66 -27.08
C GLN A 346 11.69 -5.59 -25.62
N ILE A 347 10.50 -6.08 -25.35
CA ILE A 347 9.90 -6.07 -24.04
C ILE A 347 9.70 -7.52 -23.56
N PRO A 348 10.42 -7.94 -22.53
CA PRO A 348 10.26 -9.26 -21.94
C PRO A 348 8.98 -9.36 -21.11
N VAL A 349 8.33 -10.52 -21.16
CA VAL A 349 7.21 -10.89 -20.29
C VAL A 349 7.44 -12.29 -19.75
N ILE A 350 7.29 -12.49 -18.45
CA ILE A 350 7.39 -13.80 -17.83
C ILE A 350 6.05 -14.53 -17.99
N THR A 351 6.09 -15.67 -18.65
CA THR A 351 4.91 -16.48 -18.98
C THR A 351 4.81 -17.77 -18.17
N GLY A 352 5.90 -18.16 -17.51
CA GLY A 352 5.99 -19.37 -16.71
C GLY A 352 7.22 -19.37 -15.81
N TYR A 353 7.27 -20.32 -14.89
CA TYR A 353 8.41 -20.60 -14.02
C TYR A 353 8.93 -22.00 -14.30
N GLN A 354 10.23 -22.13 -14.48
CA GLN A 354 10.89 -23.41 -14.74
C GLN A 354 11.66 -23.88 -13.51
N TYR A 355 11.46 -25.15 -13.16
CA TYR A 355 12.30 -25.85 -12.18
C TYR A 355 12.62 -27.25 -12.73
N LYS A 356 13.91 -27.55 -12.88
CA LYS A 356 14.38 -28.75 -13.56
C LYS A 356 13.78 -28.84 -14.98
N ASN A 357 13.09 -29.93 -15.32
CA ASN A 357 12.48 -30.15 -16.63
C ASN A 357 10.97 -29.77 -16.68
N ALA A 358 10.43 -29.22 -15.60
CA ALA A 358 9.01 -28.83 -15.52
C ALA A 358 8.83 -27.32 -15.61
N VAL A 359 7.83 -26.89 -16.35
CA VAL A 359 7.37 -25.51 -16.42
C VAL A 359 6.00 -25.43 -15.78
N THR A 360 5.83 -24.48 -14.86
CA THR A 360 4.54 -24.18 -14.24
C THR A 360 4.13 -22.73 -14.56
N ASN A 361 2.83 -22.49 -14.59
CA ASN A 361 2.24 -21.17 -14.66
C ASN A 361 1.42 -20.86 -13.38
N VAL A 362 1.63 -21.64 -12.34
CA VAL A 362 1.02 -21.46 -11.01
C VAL A 362 2.03 -20.78 -10.10
N PHE A 363 1.61 -19.71 -9.46
CA PHE A 363 2.34 -19.07 -8.37
C PHE A 363 1.87 -19.69 -7.06
N ASP A 364 2.79 -20.31 -6.34
CA ASP A 364 2.52 -20.84 -5.00
C ASP A 364 3.42 -20.12 -3.99
N PRO A 365 2.88 -19.21 -3.14
CA PRO A 365 3.67 -18.48 -2.16
C PRO A 365 4.23 -19.35 -1.04
N THR A 366 3.77 -20.60 -0.91
CA THR A 366 4.26 -21.56 0.11
C THR A 366 5.48 -22.34 -0.36
N GLU A 367 5.76 -22.29 -1.65
CA GLU A 367 6.91 -22.94 -2.27
C GLU A 367 8.18 -22.10 -2.14
N ASN A 368 9.34 -22.76 -2.19
CA ASN A 368 10.60 -22.04 -2.32
C ASN A 368 10.71 -21.43 -3.72
N LEU A 369 10.26 -20.19 -3.89
CA LEU A 369 10.28 -19.48 -5.17
C LEU A 369 11.69 -19.23 -5.72
N GLU A 370 12.73 -19.28 -4.87
CA GLU A 370 14.13 -19.12 -5.29
C GLU A 370 14.62 -20.27 -6.19
N LYS A 371 13.98 -21.42 -6.13
CA LYS A 371 14.32 -22.58 -7.01
C LYS A 371 13.95 -22.37 -8.47
N TYR A 372 13.04 -21.41 -8.76
CA TYR A 372 12.53 -21.20 -10.10
C TYR A 372 13.39 -20.23 -10.91
N THR A 373 13.45 -20.49 -12.22
CA THR A 373 13.93 -19.57 -13.24
C THR A 373 12.74 -19.10 -14.09
N PRO A 374 12.67 -17.82 -14.49
CA PRO A 374 11.58 -17.32 -15.31
C PRO A 374 11.66 -17.84 -16.74
N VAL A 375 10.51 -18.21 -17.31
CA VAL A 375 10.33 -18.46 -18.74
C VAL A 375 9.87 -17.16 -19.37
N VAL A 376 10.69 -16.60 -20.27
CA VAL A 376 10.49 -15.26 -20.83
C VAL A 376 10.07 -15.34 -22.28
N LYS A 377 9.04 -14.58 -22.65
CA LYS A 377 8.67 -14.29 -24.03
C LYS A 377 9.05 -12.85 -24.37
N MET A 378 9.79 -12.66 -25.45
CA MET A 378 10.15 -11.35 -25.96
C MET A 378 9.08 -10.84 -26.92
N LEU A 379 8.60 -9.62 -26.68
CA LEU A 379 7.66 -8.90 -27.54
C LEU A 379 8.35 -7.70 -28.20
N PRO A 380 7.98 -7.30 -29.42
CA PRO A 380 8.55 -6.11 -30.05
C PRO A 380 8.16 -4.85 -29.28
N GLY A 381 9.13 -4.00 -29.03
CA GLY A 381 8.91 -2.66 -28.48
C GLY A 381 8.33 -1.71 -29.52
N TRP A 382 7.96 -0.50 -29.08
CA TRP A 382 7.37 0.51 -29.97
C TRP A 382 8.23 1.75 -30.19
N LYS A 383 9.23 2.00 -29.38
CA LYS A 383 10.20 3.11 -29.50
C LYS A 383 9.58 4.46 -29.86
N THR A 384 8.43 4.72 -29.33
CA THR A 384 7.67 5.95 -29.56
C THR A 384 7.15 6.46 -28.24
N ASP A 385 7.32 7.76 -27.98
CA ASP A 385 6.70 8.40 -26.81
C ASP A 385 5.19 8.35 -26.94
N ILE A 386 4.54 7.73 -25.93
CA ILE A 386 3.09 7.58 -25.86
C ILE A 386 2.43 8.56 -24.89
N SER A 387 3.19 9.43 -24.25
CA SER A 387 2.70 10.35 -23.21
C SER A 387 1.65 11.35 -23.74
N ASN A 388 1.62 11.58 -25.04
CA ASN A 388 0.66 12.45 -25.71
C ASN A 388 -0.57 11.71 -26.28
N CYS A 389 -0.62 10.39 -26.21
CA CYS A 389 -1.83 9.64 -26.61
C CYS A 389 -3.00 10.00 -25.67
N ARG A 390 -4.19 10.16 -26.23
CA ARG A 390 -5.43 10.50 -25.50
C ARG A 390 -6.54 9.50 -25.75
N SER A 391 -6.35 8.58 -26.69
CA SER A 391 -7.24 7.45 -26.95
C SER A 391 -6.45 6.17 -27.14
N TYR A 392 -7.09 5.02 -26.93
CA TYR A 392 -6.45 3.72 -27.14
C TYR A 392 -6.02 3.52 -28.60
N ASP A 393 -6.77 4.12 -29.54
CA ASP A 393 -6.47 4.00 -30.98
C ASP A 393 -5.19 4.71 -31.40
N GLU A 394 -4.75 5.74 -30.67
CA GLU A 394 -3.51 6.47 -30.92
C GLU A 394 -2.25 5.70 -30.48
N LEU A 395 -2.40 4.64 -29.68
CA LEU A 395 -1.25 3.83 -29.27
C LEU A 395 -0.57 3.16 -30.47
N PRO A 396 0.77 3.09 -30.50
CA PRO A 396 1.51 2.28 -31.48
C PRO A 396 1.04 0.84 -31.50
N VAL A 397 1.07 0.21 -32.68
CA VAL A 397 0.60 -1.17 -32.87
C VAL A 397 1.27 -2.15 -31.88
N ASN A 398 2.57 -1.99 -31.62
CA ASN A 398 3.27 -2.88 -30.68
C ASN A 398 2.87 -2.61 -29.22
N ALA A 399 2.51 -1.39 -28.85
CA ALA A 399 1.98 -1.10 -27.52
C ALA A 399 0.60 -1.77 -27.32
N LYS A 400 -0.27 -1.71 -28.33
CA LYS A 400 -1.55 -2.45 -28.31
C LYS A 400 -1.33 -3.96 -28.23
N ARG A 401 -0.38 -4.50 -29.03
CA ARG A 401 -0.02 -5.93 -28.96
C ARG A 401 0.49 -6.35 -27.58
N TYR A 402 1.26 -5.49 -26.93
CA TYR A 402 1.72 -5.73 -25.56
C TYR A 402 0.54 -5.82 -24.59
N ILE A 403 -0.36 -4.84 -24.60
CA ILE A 403 -1.55 -4.83 -23.74
C ILE A 403 -2.40 -6.07 -24.00
N ASN A 404 -2.75 -6.36 -25.25
CA ASN A 404 -3.56 -7.53 -25.61
C ASN A 404 -2.89 -8.83 -25.16
N PHE A 405 -1.56 -8.94 -25.29
CA PHE A 405 -0.83 -10.09 -24.79
C PHE A 405 -0.93 -10.24 -23.27
N LEU A 406 -0.86 -9.13 -22.53
CA LEU A 406 -1.08 -9.17 -21.07
C LEU A 406 -2.52 -9.58 -20.73
N GLU A 407 -3.53 -9.06 -21.44
CA GLU A 407 -4.94 -9.44 -21.25
C GLU A 407 -5.16 -10.94 -21.48
N ASP A 408 -4.58 -11.50 -22.53
CA ASP A 408 -4.62 -12.94 -22.82
C ASP A 408 -3.98 -13.75 -21.69
N MET A 409 -2.80 -13.32 -21.23
CA MET A 409 -2.06 -14.00 -20.16
C MET A 409 -2.80 -13.91 -18.83
N LEU A 410 -3.42 -12.79 -18.53
CA LEU A 410 -4.16 -12.53 -17.28
C LEU A 410 -5.57 -13.09 -17.32
N ARG A 411 -6.17 -13.27 -18.51
CA ARG A 411 -7.58 -13.57 -18.75
C ARG A 411 -8.52 -12.49 -18.20
N HIS A 412 -8.08 -11.25 -18.29
CA HIS A 412 -8.81 -10.07 -17.84
C HIS A 412 -8.54 -8.91 -18.79
N GLU A 413 -9.57 -8.11 -19.06
CA GLU A 413 -9.42 -6.87 -19.80
C GLU A 413 -8.73 -5.80 -18.97
N ILE A 414 -7.93 -4.95 -19.61
CA ILE A 414 -7.28 -3.80 -19.01
C ILE A 414 -8.04 -2.55 -19.45
N GLN A 415 -8.82 -1.96 -18.53
CA GLN A 415 -9.68 -0.85 -18.82
C GLN A 415 -9.02 0.53 -18.67
N PHE A 416 -7.98 0.62 -17.86
CA PHE A 416 -7.24 1.84 -17.63
C PHE A 416 -5.76 1.64 -17.94
N VAL A 417 -5.18 2.52 -18.77
CA VAL A 417 -3.76 2.47 -19.13
C VAL A 417 -3.12 3.83 -18.91
N SER A 418 -2.13 3.90 -18.02
CA SER A 418 -1.34 5.10 -17.80
C SER A 418 -0.21 5.20 -18.82
N VAL A 419 -0.13 6.31 -19.52
CA VAL A 419 0.82 6.60 -20.61
C VAL A 419 1.83 7.69 -20.28
N GLY A 420 1.90 8.14 -19.04
CA GLY A 420 2.84 9.15 -18.56
C GLY A 420 2.64 9.47 -17.08
N ALA A 421 3.42 10.36 -16.52
CA ALA A 421 3.41 10.68 -15.09
C ALA A 421 2.32 11.69 -14.70
N GLU A 422 1.88 12.56 -15.63
CA GLU A 422 0.90 13.59 -15.35
C GLU A 422 -0.53 13.04 -15.21
N ARG A 423 -1.35 13.73 -14.46
CA ARG A 423 -2.70 13.33 -14.09
C ARG A 423 -3.59 12.96 -15.28
N ASN A 424 -3.50 13.71 -16.39
CA ASN A 424 -4.28 13.53 -17.61
C ASN A 424 -3.66 12.54 -18.63
N GLN A 425 -2.53 11.90 -18.29
CA GLN A 425 -1.83 10.97 -19.18
C GLN A 425 -2.27 9.53 -18.94
N TYR A 426 -3.54 9.26 -19.23
CA TYR A 426 -4.13 7.92 -19.21
C TYR A 426 -5.14 7.74 -20.33
N LEU A 427 -5.41 6.50 -20.64
CA LEU A 427 -6.37 6.07 -21.64
C LEU A 427 -7.38 5.13 -21.00
N LEU A 428 -8.63 5.22 -21.44
CA LEU A 428 -9.67 4.27 -21.07
C LEU A 428 -9.96 3.34 -22.26
N ASN A 429 -10.03 2.03 -21.98
CA ASN A 429 -10.37 1.00 -22.91
C ASN A 429 -11.61 0.27 -22.39
N GLY A 430 -12.73 0.39 -23.07
CA GLY A 430 -14.00 -0.16 -22.62
C GLY A 430 -14.65 0.59 -21.45
N LYS A 431 -15.49 -0.14 -20.71
CA LYS A 431 -16.25 0.42 -19.58
C LYS A 431 -15.39 0.46 -18.33
N TRP A 432 -15.07 1.67 -17.87
CA TRP A 432 -14.47 1.96 -16.58
C TRP A 432 -15.54 2.06 -15.46
N LEU A 433 -15.31 2.77 -14.38
CA LEU A 433 -16.26 2.98 -13.25
C LEU A 433 -17.31 4.04 -13.53
#